data_60f728c2301aa8009925190d34584ec0
#
_entry.id   60f728c2301aa8009925190d34584ec0
#
_cell.length_a   1.000
_cell.length_b   1.000
_cell.length_c   1.000
_cell.angle_alpha   90.00
_cell.angle_beta   90.00
_cell.angle_gamma   90.00
#
_symmetry.space_group_name_H-M   'P 1'
#
loop_
_entity.id
_entity.type
_entity.pdbx_description
1 polymer ?
#
loop_
_entity_poly.entity_id
_entity_poly.type
_entity_poly.pdbx_seq_one_letter_code
_entity_poly.pdbx_strand_id
1 'polypeptide(L)'
;MSWYNEAVFYHIYPLGLAGAPKQNEYGEPVHRLNTLLPWIDHIKEIGCTALYIGPLFESVGHGYETTDYRKLDSRLGDNEDLKNFVAACHEKGIKVIFDGVFNHTGRDFFAFKDIQEKRQNSPYVNWYCNVNFSGNTEYNDGFSYENWGGYNLLVKLNQRNPDVQNYICDVIRFWVSDFDVDGIRLDAADVLDFDFMKQLRRTAEEVKPDFWLMGEVIHGDYSRWVNGSTLHSVTNYALHKALYSGHNDHNYFEIAHTVKYLQNMGDLDLYNFVDNHDVERIYTKLSNKAHFAPVHVLLYTLPGVPSIYYGSEFGIGGKKERTSDDSLRPALNLADYAGAVEKNPCTALIAALGKVRQNTPALNYGSYAELMLTNRQYAFARDLDGVRVIVTANNDDNAASMDLAAGNAAEYVGTLTGEKVSVENGRIHVTVAGNSGNIWVPAGDMPEYKPVEMAGKVLEKTEAEKSELTDAVKAKAEAAATVTLQDAGLKAEQNDVSANAKSTVSQAESANQSTDSVKSEITFDWSKSPEDMTVEELQAGILAKMANNGQVTDQMKKTVYDNIWHDSLVNWLKSFR
;
A
#
# COMPACT_ATOMS: atom_id res chain seq x y z
N MET A 1 8.58 -2.54 25.66
CA MET A 1 7.66 -2.08 24.59
C MET A 1 8.54 -1.52 23.49
N SER A 2 8.36 -2.04 22.28
CA SER A 2 9.21 -1.63 21.16
C SER A 2 8.59 -0.44 20.43
N TRP A 3 9.42 0.44 19.86
CA TRP A 3 8.98 1.67 19.19
C TRP A 3 7.91 1.43 18.09
N TYR A 4 7.99 0.31 17.40
CA TYR A 4 7.10 0.00 16.28
C TYR A 4 5.66 -0.32 16.71
N ASN A 5 5.40 -0.73 17.97
CA ASN A 5 4.04 -0.91 18.46
C ASN A 5 3.30 0.42 18.62
N GLU A 6 4.02 1.52 18.84
CA GLU A 6 3.47 2.88 18.98
C GLU A 6 3.53 3.67 17.67
N ALA A 7 4.13 3.10 16.63
CA ALA A 7 4.37 3.82 15.40
C ALA A 7 3.07 4.14 14.64
N VAL A 8 3.09 5.29 13.99
CA VAL A 8 2.23 5.67 12.89
C VAL A 8 3.14 5.89 11.70
N PHE A 9 3.04 5.02 10.69
CA PHE A 9 3.92 5.07 9.54
C PHE A 9 3.42 6.04 8.47
N TYR A 10 4.39 6.69 7.84
CA TYR A 10 4.23 7.32 6.54
C TYR A 10 5.02 6.52 5.52
N HIS A 11 4.44 6.21 4.36
CA HIS A 11 5.08 5.40 3.35
C HIS A 11 5.39 6.25 2.11
N ILE A 12 6.65 6.27 1.69
CA ILE A 12 7.11 6.96 0.47
C ILE A 12 7.69 5.97 -0.54
N TYR A 13 7.21 6.06 -1.78
CA TYR A 13 7.89 5.51 -2.95
C TYR A 13 8.76 6.62 -3.56
N PRO A 14 10.08 6.64 -3.30
CA PRO A 14 10.90 7.82 -3.49
C PRO A 14 11.14 8.18 -4.95
N LEU A 15 11.30 7.20 -5.84
CA LEU A 15 11.48 7.44 -7.28
C LEU A 15 10.28 8.18 -7.89
N GLY A 16 9.06 7.81 -7.47
CA GLY A 16 7.83 8.50 -7.89
C GLY A 16 7.74 9.89 -7.29
N LEU A 17 7.75 9.99 -5.95
CA LEU A 17 7.55 11.26 -5.24
C LEU A 17 8.54 12.34 -5.69
N ALA A 18 9.82 11.97 -5.88
CA ALA A 18 10.88 12.88 -6.31
C ALA A 18 10.92 13.13 -7.83
N GLY A 19 9.99 12.55 -8.60
CA GLY A 19 9.95 12.72 -10.06
C GLY A 19 11.18 12.18 -10.78
N ALA A 20 11.74 11.06 -10.32
CA ALA A 20 12.89 10.44 -10.94
C ALA A 20 12.56 9.86 -12.35
N PRO A 21 13.50 9.82 -13.30
CA PRO A 21 13.33 9.14 -14.58
C PRO A 21 12.97 7.67 -14.39
N LYS A 22 12.13 7.10 -15.27
CA LYS A 22 11.70 5.70 -15.20
C LYS A 22 12.85 4.70 -15.41
N GLN A 23 13.81 5.03 -16.26
CA GLN A 23 14.98 4.22 -16.50
C GLN A 23 16.21 4.86 -15.86
N ASN A 24 17.07 4.03 -15.30
CA ASN A 24 18.34 4.46 -14.75
C ASN A 24 19.42 4.36 -15.86
N GLU A 25 20.05 5.48 -16.13
CA GLU A 25 21.16 5.56 -17.09
C GLU A 25 22.53 5.36 -16.42
N TYR A 26 22.52 5.11 -15.09
CA TYR A 26 23.72 4.93 -14.26
C TYR A 26 24.73 6.08 -14.37
N GLY A 27 24.20 7.30 -14.56
CA GLY A 27 24.99 8.53 -14.66
C GLY A 27 25.47 9.06 -13.32
N GLU A 28 25.97 10.30 -13.32
CA GLU A 28 26.31 11.02 -12.09
C GLU A 28 25.07 11.19 -11.20
N PRO A 29 25.23 11.14 -9.86
CA PRO A 29 24.12 11.28 -8.94
C PRO A 29 23.36 12.60 -9.13
N VAL A 30 22.02 12.50 -9.12
CA VAL A 30 21.12 13.65 -9.14
C VAL A 30 20.40 13.72 -7.80
N HIS A 31 20.74 14.67 -6.95
CA HIS A 31 20.37 14.80 -5.54
C HIS A 31 18.88 15.10 -5.31
N ARG A 32 17.97 14.27 -5.90
CA ARG A 32 16.51 14.42 -5.77
C ARG A 32 16.00 14.09 -4.38
N LEU A 33 16.68 13.19 -3.66
CA LEU A 33 16.29 12.85 -2.30
C LEU A 33 16.24 14.09 -1.40
N ASN A 34 17.11 15.08 -1.64
CA ASN A 34 17.12 16.32 -0.89
C ASN A 34 15.86 17.17 -1.07
N THR A 35 15.11 16.97 -2.16
CA THR A 35 13.80 17.62 -2.35
C THR A 35 12.72 17.07 -1.42
N LEU A 36 12.97 15.91 -0.80
CA LEU A 36 12.07 15.29 0.17
C LEU A 36 12.33 15.72 1.62
N LEU A 37 13.40 16.48 1.91
CA LEU A 37 13.66 16.97 3.26
C LEU A 37 12.49 17.77 3.87
N PRO A 38 11.77 18.65 3.15
CA PRO A 38 10.60 19.34 3.69
C PRO A 38 9.43 18.41 4.07
N TRP A 39 9.36 17.22 3.47
CA TRP A 39 8.33 16.22 3.82
C TRP A 39 8.49 15.69 5.24
N ILE A 40 9.70 15.74 5.82
CA ILE A 40 9.95 15.30 7.19
C ILE A 40 9.13 16.13 8.20
N ASP A 41 9.04 17.44 7.99
CA ASP A 41 8.23 18.31 8.83
C ASP A 41 6.72 18.04 8.63
N HIS A 42 6.28 17.82 7.40
CA HIS A 42 4.90 17.43 7.09
C HIS A 42 4.53 16.09 7.74
N ILE A 43 5.38 15.06 7.62
CA ILE A 43 5.21 13.77 8.27
C ILE A 43 5.00 13.92 9.79
N LYS A 44 5.81 14.77 10.40
CA LYS A 44 5.69 15.07 11.85
C LYS A 44 4.41 15.81 12.18
N GLU A 45 4.03 16.79 11.36
CA GLU A 45 2.83 17.61 11.53
C GLU A 45 1.54 16.79 11.48
N ILE A 46 1.45 15.83 10.56
CA ILE A 46 0.29 14.91 10.48
C ILE A 46 0.32 13.78 11.51
N GLY A 47 1.28 13.79 12.43
CA GLY A 47 1.36 12.85 13.54
C GLY A 47 1.95 11.49 13.21
N CYS A 48 2.70 11.36 12.14
CA CYS A 48 3.46 10.15 11.88
C CYS A 48 4.79 10.15 12.66
N THR A 49 5.20 8.98 13.12
CA THR A 49 6.39 8.77 13.97
C THR A 49 7.40 7.83 13.34
N ALA A 50 7.07 7.24 12.22
CA ALA A 50 7.94 6.36 11.46
C ALA A 50 7.75 6.57 9.95
N LEU A 51 8.82 6.38 9.20
CA LEU A 51 8.85 6.45 7.74
C LEU A 51 9.26 5.09 7.17
N TYR A 52 8.42 4.54 6.31
CA TYR A 52 8.82 3.49 5.37
C TYR A 52 9.15 4.18 4.03
N ILE A 53 10.39 4.06 3.59
CA ILE A 53 10.87 4.62 2.33
C ILE A 53 11.57 3.56 1.49
N GLY A 54 11.12 3.37 0.27
CA GLY A 54 11.72 2.40 -0.66
C GLY A 54 10.86 2.11 -1.88
N PRO A 55 11.50 1.42 -2.84
CA PRO A 55 12.92 1.00 -2.89
C PRO A 55 13.88 2.19 -3.11
N LEU A 56 15.10 2.10 -2.55
CA LEU A 56 16.06 3.21 -2.51
C LEU A 56 17.35 2.95 -3.31
N PHE A 57 17.74 1.67 -3.44
CA PHE A 57 19.08 1.30 -3.89
C PHE A 57 19.14 1.18 -5.42
N GLU A 58 20.37 1.28 -5.96
CA GLU A 58 20.64 1.29 -7.40
C GLU A 58 19.87 0.18 -8.11
N SER A 59 19.10 0.55 -9.12
CA SER A 59 18.19 -0.34 -9.83
C SER A 59 18.06 0.03 -11.31
N VAL A 60 17.47 -0.86 -12.10
CA VAL A 60 17.30 -0.65 -13.55
C VAL A 60 16.18 0.37 -13.84
N GLY A 61 15.04 0.24 -13.16
CA GLY A 61 13.84 1.00 -13.50
C GLY A 61 12.99 1.35 -12.29
N HIS A 62 12.04 0.49 -11.92
CA HIS A 62 11.07 0.81 -10.84
C HIS A 62 11.60 0.60 -9.40
N GLY A 63 12.88 0.25 -9.25
CA GLY A 63 13.51 0.14 -7.93
C GLY A 63 13.62 -1.29 -7.40
N TYR A 64 12.80 -2.22 -7.90
CA TYR A 64 12.81 -3.62 -7.46
C TYR A 64 13.80 -4.49 -8.25
N GLU A 65 14.38 -3.99 -9.32
CA GLU A 65 15.47 -4.64 -10.07
C GLU A 65 16.83 -4.19 -9.52
N THR A 66 17.11 -4.49 -8.26
CA THR A 66 18.30 -4.01 -7.56
C THR A 66 19.60 -4.48 -8.24
N THR A 67 20.50 -3.55 -8.50
CA THR A 67 21.80 -3.79 -9.12
C THR A 67 22.96 -3.56 -8.16
N ASP A 68 22.76 -2.75 -7.09
CA ASP A 68 23.71 -2.59 -5.99
C ASP A 68 22.95 -2.21 -4.71
N TYR A 69 23.02 -3.07 -3.68
CA TYR A 69 22.39 -2.84 -2.37
C TYR A 69 23.12 -1.83 -1.49
N ARG A 70 24.33 -1.40 -1.86
CA ARG A 70 25.18 -0.52 -1.03
C ARG A 70 25.29 0.88 -1.60
N LYS A 71 24.65 1.14 -2.71
CA LYS A 71 24.64 2.43 -3.40
C LYS A 71 23.22 2.95 -3.52
N LEU A 72 22.97 4.18 -3.04
CA LEU A 72 21.70 4.86 -3.32
C LEU A 72 21.52 4.97 -4.84
N ASP A 73 20.29 4.80 -5.31
CA ASP A 73 19.97 4.95 -6.73
C ASP A 73 20.42 6.34 -7.23
N SER A 74 21.23 6.35 -8.28
CA SER A 74 21.84 7.58 -8.82
C SER A 74 20.81 8.62 -9.27
N ARG A 75 19.58 8.19 -9.54
CA ARG A 75 18.45 9.09 -9.82
C ARG A 75 17.95 9.83 -8.58
N LEU A 76 18.25 9.33 -7.37
CA LEU A 76 17.87 9.94 -6.09
C LEU A 76 19.02 10.75 -5.46
N GLY A 77 20.27 10.34 -5.70
CA GLY A 77 21.42 10.98 -5.12
C GLY A 77 22.59 10.04 -4.86
N ASP A 78 23.35 10.30 -3.81
CA ASP A 78 24.41 9.45 -3.33
C ASP A 78 24.19 9.00 -1.86
N ASN A 79 25.11 8.19 -1.33
CA ASN A 79 24.98 7.66 0.02
C ASN A 79 25.02 8.75 1.11
N GLU A 80 25.68 9.87 0.85
CA GLU A 80 25.71 10.98 1.81
C GLU A 80 24.35 11.68 1.89
N ASP A 81 23.63 11.81 0.76
CA ASP A 81 22.24 12.31 0.76
C ASP A 81 21.34 11.41 1.61
N LEU A 82 21.45 10.06 1.45
CA LEU A 82 20.64 9.13 2.23
C LEU A 82 20.94 9.18 3.72
N LYS A 83 22.23 9.26 4.08
CA LYS A 83 22.67 9.40 5.47
C LYS A 83 22.12 10.67 6.11
N ASN A 84 22.24 11.79 5.41
CA ASN A 84 21.73 13.08 5.87
C ASN A 84 20.20 13.07 5.98
N PHE A 85 19.49 12.43 5.06
CA PHE A 85 18.04 12.30 5.10
C PHE A 85 17.56 11.48 6.32
N VAL A 86 18.18 10.34 6.61
CA VAL A 86 17.86 9.52 7.79
C VAL A 86 18.18 10.27 9.08
N ALA A 87 19.34 10.95 9.15
CA ALA A 87 19.68 11.77 10.30
C ALA A 87 18.65 12.88 10.55
N ALA A 88 18.19 13.57 9.51
CA ALA A 88 17.14 14.58 9.61
C ALA A 88 15.79 14.00 10.11
N CYS A 89 15.43 12.79 9.71
CA CYS A 89 14.28 12.07 10.26
C CYS A 89 14.46 11.81 11.77
N HIS A 90 15.62 11.30 12.16
CA HIS A 90 15.92 11.01 13.57
C HIS A 90 15.94 12.27 14.44
N GLU A 91 16.44 13.40 13.95
CA GLU A 91 16.37 14.70 14.65
C GLU A 91 14.92 15.13 14.95
N LYS A 92 13.96 14.74 14.10
CA LYS A 92 12.52 14.97 14.33
C LYS A 92 11.85 13.86 15.13
N GLY A 93 12.59 12.85 15.57
CA GLY A 93 12.05 11.68 16.30
C GLY A 93 11.25 10.74 15.41
N ILE A 94 11.54 10.69 14.11
CA ILE A 94 10.92 9.79 13.14
C ILE A 94 11.87 8.62 12.90
N LYS A 95 11.39 7.39 13.15
CA LYS A 95 12.10 6.15 12.83
C LYS A 95 12.03 5.87 11.33
N VAL A 96 13.07 5.23 10.76
CA VAL A 96 13.16 4.99 9.31
C VAL A 96 13.37 3.52 9.03
N ILE A 97 12.54 2.95 8.13
CA ILE A 97 12.75 1.62 7.59
C ILE A 97 12.91 1.66 6.07
N PHE A 98 13.78 0.78 5.55
CA PHE A 98 14.05 0.64 4.12
C PHE A 98 13.33 -0.55 3.51
N ASP A 99 13.25 -0.58 2.18
CA ASP A 99 12.77 -1.73 1.43
C ASP A 99 13.92 -2.70 1.11
N GLY A 100 13.79 -3.92 1.57
CA GLY A 100 14.75 -5.00 1.35
C GLY A 100 14.27 -5.96 0.27
N VAL A 101 14.75 -5.76 -0.96
CA VAL A 101 14.44 -6.62 -2.11
C VAL A 101 15.40 -7.80 -2.12
N PHE A 102 15.14 -8.82 -1.30
CA PHE A 102 16.07 -9.93 -1.07
C PHE A 102 15.65 -11.25 -1.71
N ASN A 103 14.49 -11.27 -2.38
CA ASN A 103 14.05 -12.43 -3.14
C ASN A 103 14.77 -12.56 -4.48
N HIS A 104 15.11 -11.45 -5.13
CA HIS A 104 15.68 -11.39 -6.47
C HIS A 104 16.60 -10.19 -6.64
N THR A 105 17.36 -10.16 -7.74
CA THR A 105 18.15 -9.01 -8.17
C THR A 105 17.78 -8.62 -9.60
N GLY A 106 18.16 -7.42 -10.00
CA GLY A 106 18.23 -7.04 -11.41
C GLY A 106 19.34 -7.80 -12.15
N ARG A 107 19.26 -7.80 -13.48
CA ARG A 107 20.24 -8.47 -14.35
C ARG A 107 21.61 -7.78 -14.35
N ASP A 108 21.66 -6.50 -13.98
CA ASP A 108 22.90 -5.72 -13.88
C ASP A 108 23.60 -5.87 -12.53
N PHE A 109 23.07 -6.71 -11.62
CA PHE A 109 23.74 -7.03 -10.38
C PHE A 109 25.07 -7.76 -10.64
N PHE A 110 26.13 -7.42 -9.91
CA PHE A 110 27.51 -7.87 -10.21
C PHE A 110 27.63 -9.40 -10.36
N ALA A 111 26.94 -10.17 -9.51
CA ALA A 111 27.01 -11.63 -9.54
C ALA A 111 26.33 -12.20 -10.78
N PHE A 112 25.23 -11.60 -11.24
CA PHE A 112 24.56 -12.05 -12.46
C PHE A 112 25.32 -11.63 -13.71
N LYS A 113 25.92 -10.43 -13.74
CA LYS A 113 26.82 -10.01 -14.84
C LYS A 113 28.01 -10.94 -15.01
N ASP A 114 28.61 -11.39 -13.92
CA ASP A 114 29.69 -12.37 -13.97
C ASP A 114 29.24 -13.70 -14.60
N ILE A 115 27.99 -14.14 -14.35
CA ILE A 115 27.41 -15.32 -15.01
C ILE A 115 27.22 -15.07 -16.51
N GLN A 116 26.74 -13.89 -16.89
CA GLN A 116 26.60 -13.53 -18.32
C GLN A 116 27.94 -13.59 -19.06
N GLU A 117 29.03 -13.16 -18.42
CA GLU A 117 30.37 -13.13 -18.98
C GLU A 117 31.07 -14.51 -18.96
N LYS A 118 31.09 -15.16 -17.78
CA LYS A 118 31.89 -16.37 -17.53
C LYS A 118 31.12 -17.67 -17.66
N ARG A 119 29.80 -17.59 -17.80
CA ARG A 119 28.92 -18.74 -17.97
C ARG A 119 29.06 -19.73 -16.80
N GLN A 120 29.17 -21.01 -17.09
CA GLN A 120 29.37 -22.08 -16.10
C GLN A 120 30.67 -21.96 -15.28
N ASN A 121 31.61 -21.10 -15.66
CA ASN A 121 32.84 -20.84 -14.94
C ASN A 121 32.70 -19.72 -13.89
N SER A 122 31.55 -19.07 -13.82
CA SER A 122 31.28 -18.07 -12.79
C SER A 122 31.16 -18.70 -11.41
N PRO A 123 31.78 -18.15 -10.36
CA PRO A 123 31.59 -18.60 -8.99
C PRO A 123 30.15 -18.33 -8.46
N TYR A 124 29.39 -17.49 -9.15
CA TYR A 124 28.06 -17.06 -8.74
C TYR A 124 26.91 -17.86 -9.34
N VAL A 125 27.18 -18.91 -10.12
CA VAL A 125 26.11 -19.74 -10.74
C VAL A 125 25.12 -20.22 -9.68
N ASN A 126 25.61 -20.67 -8.51
CA ASN A 126 24.77 -21.16 -7.42
C ASN A 126 24.13 -20.07 -6.57
N TRP A 127 24.39 -18.78 -6.84
CA TRP A 127 23.71 -17.67 -6.19
C TRP A 127 22.28 -17.50 -6.67
N TYR A 128 21.97 -18.05 -7.86
CA TYR A 128 20.65 -17.97 -8.47
C TYR A 128 20.01 -19.34 -8.62
N CYS A 129 18.67 -19.35 -8.64
CA CYS A 129 17.91 -20.58 -8.76
C CYS A 129 17.85 -21.07 -10.21
N ASN A 130 18.01 -22.37 -10.41
CA ASN A 130 17.72 -23.07 -11.67
C ASN A 130 18.44 -22.51 -12.93
N VAL A 131 19.68 -22.06 -12.77
CA VAL A 131 20.50 -21.60 -13.92
C VAL A 131 20.77 -22.78 -14.85
N ASN A 132 20.32 -22.65 -16.11
CA ASN A 132 20.42 -23.72 -17.12
C ASN A 132 21.06 -23.21 -18.42
N PHE A 133 22.29 -23.62 -18.68
CA PHE A 133 23.07 -23.21 -19.85
C PHE A 133 22.65 -23.90 -21.17
N SER A 134 21.63 -24.76 -21.14
CA SER A 134 20.99 -25.32 -22.33
C SER A 134 19.66 -24.60 -22.65
N GLY A 135 19.23 -23.67 -21.80
CA GLY A 135 18.03 -22.86 -21.98
C GLY A 135 18.32 -21.50 -22.61
N ASN A 136 17.27 -20.67 -22.73
CA ASN A 136 17.36 -19.28 -23.15
C ASN A 136 16.20 -18.47 -22.57
N THR A 137 16.29 -17.15 -22.61
CA THR A 137 15.23 -16.20 -22.27
C THR A 137 15.07 -15.19 -23.41
N GLU A 138 14.14 -14.24 -23.30
CA GLU A 138 13.96 -13.12 -24.24
C GLU A 138 15.21 -12.24 -24.38
N TYR A 139 16.13 -12.29 -23.41
CA TYR A 139 17.40 -11.55 -23.44
C TYR A 139 18.49 -12.20 -24.32
N ASN A 140 18.25 -13.43 -24.77
CA ASN A 140 19.18 -14.17 -25.65
C ASN A 140 20.59 -14.38 -25.08
N ASP A 141 20.76 -14.47 -23.78
CA ASP A 141 22.05 -14.77 -23.15
C ASP A 141 22.51 -16.23 -23.41
N GLY A 142 21.65 -17.09 -23.96
CA GLY A 142 21.90 -18.51 -24.18
C GLY A 142 21.89 -19.33 -22.87
N PHE A 143 21.18 -18.90 -21.83
CA PHE A 143 20.83 -19.65 -20.64
C PHE A 143 19.51 -19.15 -20.06
N SER A 144 18.85 -19.98 -19.27
CA SER A 144 17.63 -19.64 -18.53
C SER A 144 17.88 -19.76 -17.02
N TYR A 145 16.98 -19.21 -16.23
CA TYR A 145 17.06 -19.16 -14.78
C TYR A 145 15.65 -18.96 -14.21
N GLU A 146 15.49 -19.19 -12.90
CA GLU A 146 14.25 -18.86 -12.20
C GLU A 146 14.13 -17.35 -11.98
N ASN A 147 12.92 -16.83 -12.12
CA ASN A 147 12.61 -15.41 -11.97
C ASN A 147 11.47 -15.20 -10.95
N TRP A 148 11.19 -13.94 -10.62
CA TRP A 148 10.04 -13.54 -9.84
C TRP A 148 8.91 -13.08 -10.77
N GLY A 149 7.68 -13.59 -10.52
CA GLY A 149 6.47 -13.14 -11.19
C GLY A 149 6.42 -13.37 -12.72
N GLY A 150 7.28 -14.23 -13.27
CA GLY A 150 7.38 -14.43 -14.72
C GLY A 150 8.27 -13.41 -15.46
N TYR A 151 8.91 -12.50 -14.73
CA TYR A 151 9.75 -11.44 -15.31
C TYR A 151 11.23 -11.79 -15.20
N ASN A 152 11.87 -12.13 -16.34
CA ASN A 152 13.30 -12.47 -16.36
C ASN A 152 14.24 -11.30 -16.00
N LEU A 153 13.73 -10.08 -15.88
CA LEU A 153 14.47 -8.96 -15.31
C LEU A 153 14.70 -9.11 -13.79
N LEU A 154 13.84 -9.88 -13.09
CA LEU A 154 13.88 -10.12 -11.66
C LEU A 154 14.42 -11.52 -11.38
N VAL A 155 15.75 -11.63 -11.31
CA VAL A 155 16.47 -12.92 -11.25
C VAL A 155 16.46 -13.47 -9.84
N LYS A 156 15.83 -14.62 -9.61
CA LYS A 156 15.61 -15.18 -8.27
C LYS A 156 16.90 -15.65 -7.60
N LEU A 157 17.17 -15.11 -6.43
CA LEU A 157 18.30 -15.52 -5.58
C LEU A 157 18.07 -16.90 -4.97
N ASN A 158 19.13 -17.69 -4.90
CA ASN A 158 19.17 -18.94 -4.13
C ASN A 158 19.39 -18.63 -2.65
N GLN A 159 18.32 -18.39 -1.93
CA GLN A 159 18.34 -18.01 -0.51
C GLN A 159 18.85 -19.12 0.41
N ARG A 160 19.03 -20.35 -0.09
CA ARG A 160 19.66 -21.46 0.64
C ARG A 160 21.17 -21.53 0.47
N ASN A 161 21.73 -20.73 -0.42
CA ASN A 161 23.17 -20.61 -0.58
C ASN A 161 23.75 -19.76 0.57
N PRO A 162 24.72 -20.29 1.36
CA PRO A 162 25.30 -19.55 2.48
C PRO A 162 25.99 -18.26 2.08
N ASP A 163 26.59 -18.18 0.89
CA ASP A 163 27.25 -16.97 0.43
C ASP A 163 26.23 -15.86 0.11
N VAL A 164 25.06 -16.22 -0.43
CA VAL A 164 23.94 -15.28 -0.63
C VAL A 164 23.42 -14.81 0.73
N GLN A 165 23.21 -15.71 1.68
CA GLN A 165 22.77 -15.36 3.03
C GLN A 165 23.75 -14.40 3.71
N ASN A 166 25.05 -14.72 3.68
CA ASN A 166 26.10 -13.88 4.26
C ASN A 166 26.14 -12.50 3.58
N TYR A 167 26.08 -12.45 2.25
CA TYR A 167 26.07 -11.19 1.52
C TYR A 167 24.90 -10.28 1.92
N ILE A 168 23.69 -10.81 2.00
CA ILE A 168 22.51 -10.03 2.41
C ILE A 168 22.59 -9.61 3.88
N CYS A 169 23.08 -10.50 4.77
CA CYS A 169 23.32 -10.11 6.17
C CYS A 169 24.35 -8.97 6.30
N ASP A 170 25.40 -8.99 5.46
CA ASP A 170 26.38 -7.89 5.40
C ASP A 170 25.80 -6.60 4.80
N VAL A 171 24.82 -6.68 3.91
CA VAL A 171 24.05 -5.53 3.44
C VAL A 171 23.27 -4.91 4.60
N ILE A 172 22.59 -5.71 5.43
CA ILE A 172 21.86 -5.21 6.61
C ILE A 172 22.82 -4.52 7.59
N ARG A 173 23.99 -5.13 7.88
CA ARG A 173 25.02 -4.52 8.74
C ARG A 173 25.50 -3.20 8.17
N PHE A 174 25.73 -3.13 6.85
CA PHE A 174 26.11 -1.90 6.16
C PHE A 174 25.02 -0.83 6.27
N TRP A 175 23.74 -1.17 6.05
CA TRP A 175 22.66 -0.19 6.15
C TRP A 175 22.52 0.40 7.55
N VAL A 176 22.75 -0.41 8.58
CA VAL A 176 22.73 0.10 9.96
C VAL A 176 23.97 0.95 10.27
N SER A 177 25.16 0.50 9.86
CA SER A 177 26.40 1.23 10.17
C SER A 177 26.50 2.57 9.43
N ASP A 178 26.07 2.62 8.18
CA ASP A 178 26.22 3.80 7.32
C ASP A 178 25.03 4.76 7.41
N PHE A 179 23.81 4.23 7.50
CA PHE A 179 22.57 5.01 7.44
C PHE A 179 21.78 5.03 8.75
N ASP A 180 22.16 4.22 9.75
CA ASP A 180 21.47 4.10 11.04
C ASP A 180 19.99 3.73 10.93
N VAL A 181 19.61 2.93 9.91
CA VAL A 181 18.23 2.51 9.66
C VAL A 181 17.65 1.71 10.85
N ASP A 182 16.34 1.85 11.11
CA ASP A 182 15.66 1.25 12.26
C ASP A 182 14.91 -0.05 11.94
N GLY A 183 14.85 -0.44 10.67
CA GLY A 183 14.15 -1.65 10.25
C GLY A 183 14.13 -1.82 8.74
N ILE A 184 13.50 -2.91 8.32
CA ILE A 184 13.37 -3.29 6.90
C ILE A 184 11.97 -3.84 6.65
N ARG A 185 11.37 -3.42 5.54
CA ARG A 185 10.26 -4.12 4.89
C ARG A 185 10.86 -5.11 3.90
N LEU A 186 10.59 -6.38 4.05
CA LEU A 186 11.04 -7.42 3.12
C LEU A 186 10.04 -7.55 1.97
N ASP A 187 10.49 -7.23 0.77
CA ASP A 187 9.74 -7.42 -0.48
C ASP A 187 9.46 -8.91 -0.72
N ALA A 188 8.26 -9.24 -1.23
CA ALA A 188 7.84 -10.60 -1.56
C ALA A 188 8.14 -11.61 -0.44
N ALA A 189 7.89 -11.26 0.82
CA ALA A 189 8.25 -12.09 1.97
C ALA A 189 7.48 -13.41 2.02
N ASP A 190 6.36 -13.52 1.33
CA ASP A 190 5.56 -14.75 1.22
C ASP A 190 6.29 -15.88 0.47
N VAL A 191 7.28 -15.54 -0.36
CA VAL A 191 8.11 -16.50 -1.12
C VAL A 191 9.55 -16.60 -0.64
N LEU A 192 9.92 -15.91 0.44
CA LEU A 192 11.23 -16.05 1.07
C LEU A 192 11.36 -17.38 1.81
N ASP A 193 12.56 -17.98 1.75
CA ASP A 193 12.89 -19.18 2.52
C ASP A 193 12.85 -18.88 4.03
N PHE A 194 12.19 -19.73 4.82
CA PHE A 194 12.02 -19.50 6.25
C PHE A 194 13.35 -19.57 7.04
N ASP A 195 14.31 -20.39 6.63
CA ASP A 195 15.60 -20.43 7.30
C ASP A 195 16.44 -19.20 6.96
N PHE A 196 16.27 -18.65 5.76
CA PHE A 196 16.82 -17.35 5.41
C PHE A 196 16.18 -16.23 6.26
N MET A 197 14.85 -16.19 6.40
CA MET A 197 14.19 -15.22 7.30
C MET A 197 14.69 -15.30 8.74
N LYS A 198 14.91 -16.51 9.27
CA LYS A 198 15.51 -16.70 10.61
C LYS A 198 16.94 -16.15 10.69
N GLN A 199 17.71 -16.27 9.60
CA GLN A 199 19.05 -15.67 9.53
C GLN A 199 18.97 -14.15 9.52
N LEU A 200 18.05 -13.55 8.73
CA LEU A 200 17.79 -12.11 8.73
C LEU A 200 17.38 -11.62 10.12
N ARG A 201 16.51 -12.39 10.83
CA ARG A 201 16.09 -12.05 12.19
C ARG A 201 17.26 -12.02 13.17
N ARG A 202 18.15 -13.02 13.15
CA ARG A 202 19.35 -13.03 13.99
C ARG A 202 20.26 -11.85 13.70
N THR A 203 20.47 -11.53 12.41
CA THR A 203 21.27 -10.38 12.02
C THR A 203 20.64 -9.06 12.50
N ALA A 204 19.32 -8.93 12.39
CA ALA A 204 18.60 -7.75 12.88
C ALA A 204 18.81 -7.54 14.39
N GLU A 205 18.67 -8.59 15.18
CA GLU A 205 18.88 -8.56 16.64
C GLU A 205 20.35 -8.27 17.03
N GLU A 206 21.31 -8.71 16.19
CA GLU A 206 22.74 -8.45 16.38
C GLU A 206 23.09 -6.96 16.14
N VAL A 207 22.50 -6.33 15.11
CA VAL A 207 22.98 -5.01 14.65
C VAL A 207 22.37 -3.83 15.40
N LYS A 208 21.11 -3.96 15.85
CA LYS A 208 20.42 -2.86 16.53
C LYS A 208 19.30 -3.40 17.43
N PRO A 209 19.26 -3.02 18.73
CA PRO A 209 18.11 -3.30 19.56
C PRO A 209 16.82 -2.77 18.94
N ASP A 210 15.74 -3.53 19.01
CA ASP A 210 14.42 -3.17 18.43
C ASP A 210 14.43 -2.91 16.92
N PHE A 211 15.40 -3.46 16.17
CA PHE A 211 15.38 -3.43 14.71
C PHE A 211 14.17 -4.20 14.18
N TRP A 212 13.32 -3.51 13.41
CA TRP A 212 12.05 -4.05 12.98
C TRP A 212 12.13 -4.75 11.63
N LEU A 213 11.63 -5.98 11.54
CA LEU A 213 11.45 -6.71 10.29
C LEU A 213 9.95 -6.86 10.01
N MET A 214 9.49 -6.23 8.95
CA MET A 214 8.15 -6.35 8.42
C MET A 214 8.21 -6.97 7.04
N GLY A 215 7.36 -7.94 6.74
CA GLY A 215 7.32 -8.62 5.45
C GLY A 215 6.09 -8.27 4.64
N GLU A 216 6.24 -8.20 3.32
CA GLU A 216 5.10 -8.19 2.44
C GLU A 216 4.54 -9.61 2.31
N VAL A 217 3.33 -9.81 2.82
CA VAL A 217 2.57 -11.06 2.70
C VAL A 217 1.14 -10.71 2.33
N ILE A 218 0.70 -11.18 1.16
CA ILE A 218 -0.63 -10.84 0.65
C ILE A 218 -1.69 -11.77 1.24
N HIS A 219 -1.43 -13.07 1.29
CA HIS A 219 -2.41 -14.08 1.69
C HIS A 219 -1.84 -15.12 2.65
N GLY A 220 -2.73 -15.78 3.40
CA GLY A 220 -2.40 -16.92 4.24
C GLY A 220 -2.60 -16.67 5.72
N ASP A 221 -2.11 -17.60 6.51
CA ASP A 221 -2.06 -17.49 7.96
C ASP A 221 -0.81 -16.70 8.35
N TYR A 222 -0.99 -15.45 8.74
CA TYR A 222 0.10 -14.53 9.04
C TYR A 222 0.99 -14.98 10.21
N SER A 223 0.49 -15.83 11.11
CA SER A 223 1.28 -16.39 12.21
C SER A 223 2.46 -17.25 11.73
N ARG A 224 2.42 -17.73 10.49
CA ARG A 224 3.55 -18.45 9.87
C ARG A 224 4.79 -17.59 9.74
N TRP A 225 4.60 -16.30 9.45
CA TRP A 225 5.69 -15.33 9.26
C TRP A 225 5.95 -14.50 10.51
N VAL A 226 4.90 -14.18 11.28
CA VAL A 226 5.01 -13.33 12.47
C VAL A 226 5.14 -14.21 13.71
N ASN A 227 6.37 -14.37 14.17
CA ASN A 227 6.67 -15.15 15.36
C ASN A 227 8.05 -14.77 15.93
N GLY A 228 8.43 -15.34 17.07
CA GLY A 228 9.68 -15.03 17.76
C GLY A 228 10.98 -15.35 17.01
N SER A 229 10.93 -16.04 15.86
CA SER A 229 12.12 -16.46 15.12
C SER A 229 12.22 -15.92 13.69
N THR A 230 11.16 -15.32 13.16
CA THR A 230 11.10 -14.81 11.81
C THR A 230 10.79 -13.30 11.80
N LEU A 231 9.62 -12.88 11.40
CA LEU A 231 9.29 -11.46 11.26
C LEU A 231 8.56 -10.92 12.51
N HIS A 232 8.64 -9.62 12.72
CA HIS A 232 7.88 -8.92 13.77
C HIS A 232 6.46 -8.60 13.29
N SER A 233 6.28 -8.35 12.00
CA SER A 233 5.01 -7.96 11.39
C SER A 233 4.96 -8.36 9.92
N VAL A 234 3.76 -8.35 9.36
CA VAL A 234 3.52 -8.42 7.91
C VAL A 234 2.43 -7.44 7.50
N THR A 235 2.37 -7.13 6.20
CA THR A 235 1.33 -6.30 5.59
C THR A 235 -0.05 -6.93 5.76
N ASN A 236 -1.01 -6.16 6.24
CA ASN A 236 -2.37 -6.63 6.53
C ASN A 236 -3.30 -6.44 5.32
N TYR A 237 -3.07 -7.20 4.25
CA TYR A 237 -3.92 -7.16 3.06
C TYR A 237 -5.37 -7.62 3.32
N ALA A 238 -5.57 -8.52 4.31
CA ALA A 238 -6.91 -8.95 4.70
C ALA A 238 -7.74 -7.77 5.23
N LEU A 239 -7.17 -6.96 6.14
CA LEU A 239 -7.84 -5.77 6.66
C LEU A 239 -7.96 -4.67 5.60
N HIS A 240 -6.93 -4.45 4.77
CA HIS A 240 -7.00 -3.53 3.62
C HIS A 240 -8.24 -3.83 2.76
N LYS A 241 -8.42 -5.09 2.36
CA LYS A 241 -9.58 -5.52 1.56
C LYS A 241 -10.90 -5.26 2.29
N ALA A 242 -11.00 -5.66 3.56
CA ALA A 242 -12.22 -5.49 4.33
C ALA A 242 -12.58 -4.02 4.56
N LEU A 243 -11.59 -3.14 4.75
CA LEU A 243 -11.82 -1.71 4.96
C LEU A 243 -12.49 -1.06 3.74
N TYR A 244 -11.95 -1.22 2.53
CA TYR A 244 -12.56 -0.57 1.38
C TYR A 244 -13.87 -1.24 0.96
N SER A 245 -13.96 -2.58 0.95
CA SER A 245 -15.18 -3.27 0.52
C SER A 245 -16.30 -3.11 1.54
N GLY A 246 -16.01 -3.23 2.84
CA GLY A 246 -17.00 -3.04 3.89
C GLY A 246 -17.60 -1.64 3.90
N HIS A 247 -16.86 -0.60 3.47
CA HIS A 247 -17.41 0.74 3.28
C HIS A 247 -18.22 0.84 1.99
N ASN A 248 -17.71 0.35 0.86
CA ASN A 248 -18.40 0.42 -0.43
C ASN A 248 -19.72 -0.35 -0.45
N ASP A 249 -19.76 -1.49 0.23
CA ASP A 249 -20.91 -2.38 0.28
C ASP A 249 -21.81 -2.08 1.50
N HIS A 250 -21.49 -1.05 2.31
CA HIS A 250 -22.15 -0.78 3.59
C HIS A 250 -22.27 -2.02 4.46
N ASN A 251 -21.16 -2.74 4.65
CA ASN A 251 -21.11 -4.03 5.33
C ASN A 251 -19.99 -4.10 6.37
N TYR A 252 -20.20 -3.51 7.53
CA TYR A 252 -19.25 -3.56 8.63
C TYR A 252 -19.06 -4.96 9.25
N PHE A 253 -19.98 -5.90 8.98
CA PHE A 253 -19.77 -7.30 9.36
C PHE A 253 -18.52 -7.91 8.71
N GLU A 254 -18.16 -7.49 7.49
CA GLU A 254 -16.94 -7.94 6.84
C GLU A 254 -15.69 -7.50 7.59
N ILE A 255 -15.66 -6.23 8.05
CA ILE A 255 -14.53 -5.69 8.83
C ILE A 255 -14.42 -6.41 10.17
N ALA A 256 -15.53 -6.50 10.92
CA ALA A 256 -15.57 -7.16 12.22
C ALA A 256 -15.18 -8.65 12.13
N HIS A 257 -15.67 -9.35 11.08
CA HIS A 257 -15.28 -10.74 10.82
C HIS A 257 -13.78 -10.87 10.55
N THR A 258 -13.21 -9.96 9.75
CA THR A 258 -11.77 -9.95 9.43
C THR A 258 -10.94 -9.69 10.69
N VAL A 259 -11.33 -8.73 11.53
CA VAL A 259 -10.65 -8.47 12.80
C VAL A 259 -10.65 -9.72 13.69
N LYS A 260 -11.81 -10.37 13.83
CA LYS A 260 -11.93 -11.61 14.61
C LYS A 260 -11.12 -12.76 14.02
N TYR A 261 -11.08 -12.88 12.69
CA TYR A 261 -10.25 -13.86 12.00
C TYR A 261 -8.76 -13.65 12.29
N LEU A 262 -8.29 -12.41 12.24
CA LEU A 262 -6.91 -12.04 12.56
C LEU A 262 -6.56 -12.31 14.02
N GLN A 263 -7.46 -12.00 14.96
CA GLN A 263 -7.27 -12.31 16.39
C GLN A 263 -7.14 -13.82 16.65
N ASN A 264 -7.79 -14.68 15.85
CA ASN A 264 -7.62 -16.13 15.97
C ASN A 264 -6.23 -16.64 15.54
N MET A 265 -5.45 -15.82 14.83
CA MET A 265 -4.04 -16.12 14.51
C MET A 265 -3.08 -15.77 15.67
N GLY A 266 -3.57 -15.12 16.73
CA GLY A 266 -2.80 -14.61 17.86
C GLY A 266 -2.82 -13.08 17.92
N ASP A 267 -2.16 -12.52 18.92
CA ASP A 267 -2.02 -11.07 19.08
C ASP A 267 -0.89 -10.56 18.17
N LEU A 268 -1.18 -10.50 16.86
CA LEU A 268 -0.23 -10.07 15.84
C LEU A 268 -0.31 -8.56 15.64
N ASP A 269 0.80 -7.86 15.78
CA ASP A 269 0.92 -6.44 15.44
C ASP A 269 1.19 -6.28 13.93
N LEU A 270 0.12 -6.31 13.13
CA LEU A 270 0.20 -6.25 11.67
C LEU A 270 0.30 -4.80 11.16
N TYR A 271 1.02 -4.62 10.05
CA TYR A 271 1.13 -3.34 9.35
C TYR A 271 -0.16 -3.06 8.57
N ASN A 272 -0.99 -2.15 9.10
CA ASN A 272 -2.29 -1.79 8.55
C ASN A 272 -2.17 -0.63 7.55
N PHE A 273 -2.85 -0.74 6.42
CA PHE A 273 -2.89 0.31 5.40
C PHE A 273 -4.23 0.27 4.65
N VAL A 274 -4.57 1.36 4.00
CA VAL A 274 -5.74 1.46 3.10
C VAL A 274 -5.34 1.56 1.64
N ASP A 275 -4.12 1.99 1.36
CA ASP A 275 -3.47 1.97 0.06
C ASP A 275 -1.94 1.96 0.19
N ASN A 276 -1.25 1.67 -0.92
CA ASN A 276 0.20 1.67 -1.03
C ASN A 276 0.61 1.90 -2.51
N HIS A 277 1.89 1.68 -2.82
CA HIS A 277 2.44 1.87 -4.16
C HIS A 277 2.02 0.80 -5.20
N ASP A 278 1.33 -0.27 -4.78
CA ASP A 278 0.92 -1.41 -5.63
C ASP A 278 -0.60 -1.57 -5.75
N VAL A 279 -1.38 -0.91 -4.90
CA VAL A 279 -2.83 -0.98 -4.93
C VAL A 279 -3.45 0.38 -5.21
N GLU A 280 -4.66 0.36 -5.75
CA GLU A 280 -5.42 1.58 -6.07
C GLU A 280 -5.59 2.46 -4.83
N ARG A 281 -5.37 3.79 -4.99
CA ARG A 281 -5.48 4.75 -3.89
C ARG A 281 -6.87 4.72 -3.27
N ILE A 282 -6.92 4.82 -1.94
CA ILE A 282 -8.17 4.69 -1.18
C ILE A 282 -9.22 5.70 -1.64
N TYR A 283 -8.83 6.95 -1.94
CA TYR A 283 -9.75 7.97 -2.41
C TYR A 283 -10.42 7.58 -3.73
N THR A 284 -9.69 6.93 -4.66
CA THR A 284 -10.27 6.37 -5.90
C THR A 284 -11.12 5.14 -5.61
N LYS A 285 -10.65 4.24 -4.74
CA LYS A 285 -11.27 2.96 -4.40
C LYS A 285 -12.64 3.10 -3.73
N LEU A 286 -12.82 4.14 -2.91
CA LEU A 286 -14.09 4.42 -2.25
C LEU A 286 -15.14 4.93 -3.24
N SER A 287 -16.28 4.26 -3.31
CA SER A 287 -17.44 4.67 -4.13
C SER A 287 -18.02 5.99 -3.62
N ASN A 288 -18.20 6.11 -2.29
CA ASN A 288 -18.57 7.36 -1.61
C ASN A 288 -17.31 7.97 -0.97
N LYS A 289 -16.89 9.16 -1.42
CA LYS A 289 -15.70 9.85 -0.92
C LYS A 289 -15.83 10.27 0.56
N ALA A 290 -17.05 10.46 1.04
CA ALA A 290 -17.31 10.75 2.44
C ALA A 290 -16.88 9.60 3.38
N HIS A 291 -16.79 8.37 2.87
CA HIS A 291 -16.25 7.23 3.61
C HIS A 291 -14.74 7.35 3.93
N PHE A 292 -14.05 8.35 3.36
CA PHE A 292 -12.68 8.65 3.76
C PHE A 292 -12.53 8.82 5.28
N ALA A 293 -13.51 9.48 5.91
CA ALA A 293 -13.46 9.70 7.36
C ALA A 293 -13.60 8.39 8.16
N PRO A 294 -14.69 7.61 8.06
CA PRO A 294 -14.82 6.40 8.87
C PRO A 294 -13.78 5.33 8.54
N VAL A 295 -13.29 5.23 7.29
CA VAL A 295 -12.24 4.26 6.94
C VAL A 295 -10.92 4.56 7.64
N HIS A 296 -10.54 5.85 7.75
CA HIS A 296 -9.31 6.23 8.45
C HIS A 296 -9.48 6.19 9.98
N VAL A 297 -10.65 6.49 10.51
CA VAL A 297 -10.94 6.24 11.94
C VAL A 297 -10.68 4.76 12.26
N LEU A 298 -11.17 3.83 11.47
CA LEU A 298 -10.94 2.40 11.66
C LEU A 298 -9.48 2.01 11.45
N LEU A 299 -8.80 2.55 10.42
CA LEU A 299 -7.38 2.29 10.18
C LEU A 299 -6.52 2.62 11.40
N TYR A 300 -6.77 3.77 12.04
CA TYR A 300 -5.97 4.26 13.15
C TYR A 300 -6.30 3.61 14.49
N THR A 301 -7.44 2.93 14.61
CA THR A 301 -7.95 2.47 15.92
C THR A 301 -8.12 0.96 16.05
N LEU A 302 -8.24 0.23 14.94
CA LEU A 302 -8.21 -1.23 14.95
C LEU A 302 -6.82 -1.76 15.37
N PRO A 303 -6.75 -3.00 15.91
CA PRO A 303 -5.46 -3.62 16.25
C PRO A 303 -4.46 -3.62 15.09
N GLY A 304 -3.18 -3.36 15.39
CA GLY A 304 -2.10 -3.27 14.44
C GLY A 304 -1.49 -1.87 14.33
N VAL A 305 -0.55 -1.69 13.42
CA VAL A 305 0.27 -0.48 13.24
C VAL A 305 -0.19 0.25 11.96
N PRO A 306 -0.80 1.45 12.05
CA PRO A 306 -1.35 2.15 10.91
C PRO A 306 -0.26 2.80 10.04
N SER A 307 -0.53 2.85 8.73
CA SER A 307 0.31 3.52 7.75
C SER A 307 -0.52 4.34 6.76
N ILE A 308 0.00 5.51 6.39
CA ILE A 308 -0.51 6.39 5.34
C ILE A 308 0.50 6.42 4.19
N TYR A 309 0.01 6.21 2.98
CA TYR A 309 0.83 6.32 1.77
C TYR A 309 0.85 7.77 1.27
N TYR A 310 2.03 8.26 0.86
CA TYR A 310 2.23 9.68 0.49
C TYR A 310 1.18 10.19 -0.51
N GLY A 311 0.62 11.34 -0.21
CA GLY A 311 -0.42 11.99 -1.00
C GLY A 311 -1.83 11.53 -0.68
N SER A 312 -2.04 10.37 -0.03
CA SER A 312 -3.37 9.90 0.35
C SER A 312 -4.01 10.77 1.42
N GLU A 313 -3.18 11.39 2.28
CA GLU A 313 -3.64 12.39 3.25
C GLU A 313 -4.23 13.65 2.60
N PHE A 314 -3.87 13.93 1.34
CA PHE A 314 -4.45 15.05 0.59
C PHE A 314 -5.73 14.66 -0.16
N GLY A 315 -6.11 13.38 -0.12
CA GLY A 315 -7.24 12.86 -0.87
C GLY A 315 -6.98 12.75 -2.37
N ILE A 316 -5.71 12.56 -2.80
CA ILE A 316 -5.41 12.38 -4.22
C ILE A 316 -5.91 11.02 -4.72
N GLY A 317 -6.39 11.00 -5.95
CA GLY A 317 -6.77 9.77 -6.64
C GLY A 317 -5.58 9.08 -7.32
N GLY A 318 -5.78 7.82 -7.69
CA GLY A 318 -4.85 7.02 -8.49
C GLY A 318 -5.45 5.65 -8.73
N LYS A 319 -5.64 5.27 -9.99
CA LYS A 319 -6.22 3.99 -10.40
C LYS A 319 -5.11 3.07 -10.87
N LYS A 320 -5.14 1.82 -10.41
CA LYS A 320 -4.21 0.81 -10.92
C LYS A 320 -4.55 0.51 -12.38
N GLU A 321 -3.58 0.71 -13.26
CA GLU A 321 -3.71 0.39 -14.68
C GLU A 321 -3.13 -1.00 -14.95
N ARG A 322 -3.55 -1.62 -16.05
CA ARG A 322 -3.11 -2.98 -16.38
C ARG A 322 -1.61 -3.06 -16.68
N THR A 323 -1.01 -2.00 -17.18
CA THR A 323 0.36 -1.97 -17.71
C THR A 323 1.25 -0.93 -17.04
N SER A 324 0.74 -0.19 -16.07
CA SER A 324 1.49 0.87 -15.39
C SER A 324 0.94 1.12 -13.98
N ASP A 325 1.85 1.38 -13.05
CA ASP A 325 1.55 1.85 -11.70
C ASP A 325 1.81 3.36 -11.53
N ASP A 326 2.06 4.09 -12.62
CA ASP A 326 2.44 5.51 -12.57
C ASP A 326 1.41 6.37 -11.83
N SER A 327 0.12 6.11 -12.03
CA SER A 327 -0.96 6.85 -11.35
C SER A 327 -0.97 6.63 -9.82
N LEU A 328 -0.36 5.53 -9.35
CA LEU A 328 -0.19 5.22 -7.93
C LEU A 328 1.05 5.90 -7.34
N ARG A 329 2.01 6.29 -8.19
CA ARG A 329 3.36 6.74 -7.81
C ARG A 329 3.69 8.14 -8.37
N PRO A 330 2.76 9.15 -8.24
CA PRO A 330 2.95 10.45 -8.85
C PRO A 330 4.07 11.24 -8.18
N ALA A 331 4.73 12.11 -8.95
CA ALA A 331 5.54 13.17 -8.37
C ALA A 331 4.64 14.23 -7.74
N LEU A 332 4.95 14.63 -6.52
CA LEU A 332 4.23 15.67 -5.81
C LEU A 332 5.20 16.74 -5.31
N ASN A 333 4.77 18.00 -5.40
CA ASN A 333 5.47 19.10 -4.78
C ASN A 333 4.72 19.51 -3.50
N LEU A 334 5.38 19.39 -2.34
CA LEU A 334 4.75 19.70 -1.05
C LEU A 334 4.25 21.15 -0.96
N ALA A 335 4.88 22.09 -1.67
CA ALA A 335 4.45 23.48 -1.69
C ALA A 335 3.02 23.69 -2.25
N ASP A 336 2.55 22.77 -3.11
CA ASP A 336 1.19 22.82 -3.67
C ASP A 336 0.13 22.48 -2.60
N TYR A 337 0.56 21.91 -1.48
CA TYR A 337 -0.28 21.50 -0.33
C TYR A 337 -0.01 22.35 0.92
N ALA A 338 0.60 23.51 0.77
CA ALA A 338 0.95 24.37 1.89
C ALA A 338 -0.27 24.72 2.78
N GLY A 339 -0.16 24.42 4.08
CA GLY A 339 -1.24 24.61 5.06
C GLY A 339 -2.39 23.59 4.90
N ALA A 340 -2.10 22.40 4.37
CA ALA A 340 -3.11 21.38 4.17
C ALA A 340 -3.77 20.91 5.49
N VAL A 341 -3.05 20.92 6.61
CA VAL A 341 -3.61 20.56 7.92
C VAL A 341 -4.79 21.48 8.31
N GLU A 342 -4.76 22.75 7.92
CA GLU A 342 -5.84 23.70 8.20
C GLU A 342 -6.89 23.79 7.08
N LYS A 343 -6.49 23.50 5.82
CA LYS A 343 -7.32 23.80 4.65
C LYS A 343 -7.92 22.57 3.99
N ASN A 344 -7.25 21.41 4.12
CA ASN A 344 -7.69 20.15 3.50
C ASN A 344 -8.32 19.24 4.58
N PRO A 345 -9.62 18.92 4.48
CA PRO A 345 -10.29 18.11 5.50
C PRO A 345 -9.74 16.69 5.63
N CYS A 346 -9.20 16.11 4.56
CA CYS A 346 -8.54 14.80 4.63
C CYS A 346 -7.26 14.89 5.47
N THR A 347 -6.42 15.89 5.21
CA THR A 347 -5.16 16.11 5.96
C THR A 347 -5.44 16.47 7.42
N ALA A 348 -6.43 17.34 7.68
CA ALA A 348 -6.85 17.70 9.03
C ALA A 348 -7.28 16.48 9.85
N LEU A 349 -8.06 15.58 9.24
CA LEU A 349 -8.50 14.34 9.87
C LEU A 349 -7.30 13.42 10.17
N ILE A 350 -6.41 13.20 9.20
CA ILE A 350 -5.22 12.36 9.41
C ILE A 350 -4.34 12.90 10.53
N ALA A 351 -4.09 14.22 10.57
CA ALA A 351 -3.33 14.86 11.63
C ALA A 351 -3.99 14.71 13.01
N ALA A 352 -5.32 14.85 13.09
CA ALA A 352 -6.06 14.62 14.33
C ALA A 352 -5.96 13.16 14.79
N LEU A 353 -6.13 12.19 13.89
CA LEU A 353 -6.02 10.77 14.18
C LEU A 353 -4.60 10.39 14.63
N GLY A 354 -3.57 10.92 13.97
CA GLY A 354 -2.17 10.74 14.39
C GLY A 354 -1.92 11.23 15.80
N LYS A 355 -2.41 12.44 16.13
CA LYS A 355 -2.33 13.01 17.49
C LYS A 355 -3.07 12.15 18.51
N VAL A 356 -4.28 11.68 18.18
CA VAL A 356 -5.08 10.82 19.09
C VAL A 356 -4.33 9.53 19.37
N ARG A 357 -3.80 8.87 18.32
CA ARG A 357 -3.08 7.60 18.47
C ARG A 357 -1.84 7.72 19.35
N GLN A 358 -1.03 8.77 19.17
CA GLN A 358 0.17 9.01 19.97
C GLN A 358 -0.16 9.25 21.47
N ASN A 359 -1.31 9.82 21.76
CA ASN A 359 -1.70 10.17 23.13
C ASN A 359 -2.65 9.15 23.79
N THR A 360 -2.92 8.02 23.12
CA THR A 360 -3.91 7.04 23.58
C THR A 360 -3.30 5.63 23.58
N PRO A 361 -2.50 5.25 24.59
CA PRO A 361 -1.82 3.95 24.65
C PRO A 361 -2.76 2.74 24.46
N ALA A 362 -4.03 2.87 24.85
CA ALA A 362 -5.02 1.82 24.63
C ALA A 362 -5.22 1.49 23.14
N LEU A 363 -5.00 2.43 22.23
CA LEU A 363 -5.06 2.15 20.78
C LEU A 363 -3.87 1.32 20.29
N ASN A 364 -2.73 1.39 20.99
CA ASN A 364 -1.52 0.63 20.66
C ASN A 364 -1.53 -0.76 21.31
N TYR A 365 -1.85 -0.85 22.59
CA TYR A 365 -1.66 -2.04 23.43
C TYR A 365 -2.96 -2.64 23.97
N GLY A 366 -4.08 -1.92 23.86
CA GLY A 366 -5.34 -2.34 24.47
C GLY A 366 -5.95 -3.56 23.78
N SER A 367 -6.60 -4.41 24.55
CA SER A 367 -7.41 -5.50 24.02
C SER A 367 -8.61 -4.95 23.27
N TYR A 368 -9.03 -5.66 22.23
CA TYR A 368 -10.19 -5.30 21.41
C TYR A 368 -11.45 -6.01 21.92
N ALA A 369 -12.56 -5.28 22.00
CA ALA A 369 -13.88 -5.83 22.32
C ALA A 369 -14.97 -5.15 21.47
N GLU A 370 -15.74 -5.93 20.71
CA GLU A 370 -16.89 -5.44 19.95
C GLU A 370 -17.99 -4.98 20.91
N LEU A 371 -18.55 -3.78 20.69
CA LEU A 371 -19.64 -3.20 21.49
C LEU A 371 -20.97 -3.14 20.72
N MET A 372 -20.93 -2.81 19.44
CA MET A 372 -22.09 -2.71 18.56
C MET A 372 -21.68 -3.00 17.13
N LEU A 373 -22.51 -3.76 16.42
CA LEU A 373 -22.29 -4.07 15.01
C LEU A 373 -23.61 -4.15 14.26
N THR A 374 -23.71 -3.36 13.20
CA THR A 374 -24.75 -3.43 12.18
C THR A 374 -24.08 -3.37 10.79
N ASN A 375 -24.84 -3.38 9.72
CA ASN A 375 -24.28 -3.18 8.40
C ASN A 375 -23.55 -1.82 8.27
N ARG A 376 -24.09 -0.78 8.92
CA ARG A 376 -23.65 0.60 8.73
C ARG A 376 -23.04 1.26 9.97
N GLN A 377 -23.21 0.68 11.14
CA GLN A 377 -22.65 1.18 12.40
C GLN A 377 -21.75 0.14 13.03
N TYR A 378 -20.58 0.61 13.48
CA TYR A 378 -19.61 -0.23 14.15
C TYR A 378 -19.03 0.50 15.35
N ALA A 379 -19.11 -0.13 16.53
CA ALA A 379 -18.46 0.38 17.73
C ALA A 379 -17.71 -0.75 18.44
N PHE A 380 -16.51 -0.43 18.94
CA PHE A 380 -15.68 -1.33 19.71
C PHE A 380 -14.91 -0.59 20.79
N ALA A 381 -14.43 -1.32 21.77
CA ALA A 381 -13.55 -0.83 22.82
C ALA A 381 -12.11 -1.26 22.60
N ARG A 382 -11.17 -0.44 23.07
CA ARG A 382 -9.77 -0.76 23.31
C ARG A 382 -9.52 -0.59 24.80
N ASP A 383 -9.26 -1.69 25.50
CA ASP A 383 -9.14 -1.74 26.96
C ASP A 383 -7.68 -1.95 27.36
N LEU A 384 -7.11 -1.04 28.16
CA LEU A 384 -5.75 -1.11 28.70
C LEU A 384 -5.72 -0.62 30.14
N ASP A 385 -5.22 -1.45 31.07
CA ASP A 385 -5.00 -1.10 32.48
C ASP A 385 -6.22 -0.47 33.16
N GLY A 386 -7.43 -0.94 32.85
CA GLY A 386 -8.68 -0.44 33.36
C GLY A 386 -9.22 0.83 32.67
N VAL A 387 -8.49 1.37 31.71
CA VAL A 387 -8.93 2.46 30.85
C VAL A 387 -9.60 1.88 29.61
N ARG A 388 -10.85 2.27 29.36
CA ARG A 388 -11.60 1.93 28.13
C ARG A 388 -11.63 3.13 27.19
N VAL A 389 -11.17 2.94 25.98
CA VAL A 389 -11.38 3.85 24.85
C VAL A 389 -12.43 3.24 23.94
N ILE A 390 -13.43 4.02 23.53
CA ILE A 390 -14.53 3.57 22.69
C ILE A 390 -14.38 4.20 21.32
N VAL A 391 -14.49 3.39 20.27
CA VAL A 391 -14.44 3.86 18.87
C VAL A 391 -15.80 3.63 18.25
N THR A 392 -16.27 4.62 17.50
CA THR A 392 -17.53 4.56 16.75
C THR A 392 -17.29 4.92 15.30
N ALA A 393 -17.91 4.20 14.38
CA ALA A 393 -17.90 4.48 12.95
C ALA A 393 -19.33 4.31 12.38
N ASN A 394 -19.70 5.18 11.46
CA ASN A 394 -20.98 5.19 10.79
C ASN A 394 -20.77 5.47 9.29
N ASN A 395 -21.09 4.51 8.42
CA ASN A 395 -21.04 4.66 6.96
C ASN A 395 -22.43 4.82 6.32
N ASP A 396 -23.45 5.16 7.11
CA ASP A 396 -24.74 5.63 6.62
C ASP A 396 -24.67 7.14 6.33
N ASP A 397 -25.50 7.63 5.41
CA ASP A 397 -25.63 9.06 5.15
C ASP A 397 -26.33 9.81 6.30
N ASN A 398 -27.08 9.11 7.12
CA ASN A 398 -27.80 9.65 8.27
C ASN A 398 -27.03 9.44 9.57
N ALA A 399 -27.23 10.36 10.51
CA ALA A 399 -26.73 10.19 11.87
C ALA A 399 -27.37 8.97 12.54
N ALA A 400 -26.59 8.28 13.38
CA ALA A 400 -27.04 7.12 14.14
C ALA A 400 -26.76 7.30 15.63
N SER A 401 -27.77 7.01 16.47
CA SER A 401 -27.60 6.97 17.92
C SER A 401 -27.11 5.60 18.36
N MET A 402 -26.11 5.58 19.23
CA MET A 402 -25.50 4.37 19.77
C MET A 402 -25.53 4.42 21.30
N ASP A 403 -25.93 3.30 21.89
CA ASP A 403 -25.91 3.08 23.35
C ASP A 403 -24.82 2.04 23.66
N LEU A 404 -23.71 2.47 24.27
CA LEU A 404 -22.48 1.71 24.35
C LEU A 404 -22.04 1.48 25.79
N ALA A 405 -21.58 0.27 26.11
CA ALA A 405 -21.03 -0.05 27.42
C ALA A 405 -19.74 0.76 27.66
N ALA A 406 -19.77 1.60 28.69
CA ALA A 406 -18.65 2.42 29.12
C ALA A 406 -17.69 1.63 30.03
N GLY A 407 -16.49 2.19 30.25
CA GLY A 407 -15.58 1.75 31.32
C GLY A 407 -15.92 2.39 32.67
N ASN A 408 -14.91 2.56 33.51
CA ASN A 408 -15.06 3.11 34.85
C ASN A 408 -15.05 4.66 34.91
N ALA A 409 -14.91 5.34 33.79
CA ALA A 409 -14.91 6.81 33.74
C ALA A 409 -16.32 7.37 33.99
N ALA A 410 -16.39 8.57 34.55
CA ALA A 410 -17.67 9.29 34.75
C ALA A 410 -18.11 10.05 33.48
N GLU A 411 -17.19 10.45 32.64
CA GLU A 411 -17.40 11.24 31.41
C GLU A 411 -16.42 10.83 30.32
N TYR A 412 -16.85 10.91 29.10
CA TYR A 412 -16.03 10.72 27.89
C TYR A 412 -15.98 11.97 27.03
N VAL A 413 -14.87 12.15 26.31
CA VAL A 413 -14.69 13.22 25.31
C VAL A 413 -14.48 12.59 23.94
N GLY A 414 -15.28 13.01 22.96
CA GLY A 414 -15.09 12.66 21.56
C GLY A 414 -13.93 13.47 20.98
N THR A 415 -12.82 12.81 20.66
CA THR A 415 -11.57 13.50 20.28
C THR A 415 -11.67 14.24 18.94
N LEU A 416 -12.57 13.83 18.05
CA LEU A 416 -12.76 14.43 16.74
C LEU A 416 -13.88 15.48 16.70
N THR A 417 -14.75 15.51 17.72
CA THR A 417 -15.88 16.45 17.79
C THR A 417 -15.77 17.43 18.95
N GLY A 418 -14.98 17.12 19.98
CA GLY A 418 -14.93 17.86 21.23
C GLY A 418 -16.16 17.66 22.12
N GLU A 419 -17.10 16.81 21.71
CA GLU A 419 -18.32 16.49 22.46
C GLU A 419 -17.99 15.81 23.78
N LYS A 420 -18.69 16.19 24.85
CA LYS A 420 -18.58 15.56 26.16
C LYS A 420 -19.87 14.79 26.49
N VAL A 421 -19.70 13.57 26.95
CA VAL A 421 -20.81 12.66 27.25
C VAL A 421 -20.61 12.05 28.63
N SER A 422 -21.58 12.22 29.51
CA SER A 422 -21.59 11.60 30.83
C SER A 422 -21.95 10.11 30.75
N VAL A 423 -21.36 9.33 31.65
CA VAL A 423 -21.71 7.91 31.80
C VAL A 423 -22.94 7.77 32.69
N GLU A 424 -23.99 7.16 32.17
CA GLU A 424 -25.22 6.87 32.90
C GLU A 424 -25.44 5.35 32.96
N ASN A 425 -25.58 4.79 34.13
CA ASN A 425 -25.78 3.34 34.35
C ASN A 425 -24.70 2.46 33.66
N GLY A 426 -23.45 2.93 33.63
CA GLY A 426 -22.34 2.22 32.98
C GLY A 426 -22.34 2.27 31.44
N ARG A 427 -23.07 3.22 30.87
CA ARG A 427 -23.19 3.38 29.39
C ARG A 427 -23.01 4.84 28.98
N ILE A 428 -22.60 5.05 27.73
CA ILE A 428 -22.65 6.34 27.06
C ILE A 428 -23.68 6.28 25.92
N HIS A 429 -24.43 7.39 25.77
CA HIS A 429 -25.36 7.60 24.67
C HIS A 429 -24.79 8.65 23.72
N VAL A 430 -24.43 8.25 22.54
CA VAL A 430 -23.76 9.12 21.55
C VAL A 430 -24.52 9.13 20.24
N THR A 431 -24.45 10.25 19.53
CA THR A 431 -24.97 10.36 18.15
C THR A 431 -23.80 10.58 17.21
N VAL A 432 -23.56 9.63 16.31
CA VAL A 432 -22.48 9.66 15.32
C VAL A 432 -23.07 10.14 13.99
N ALA A 433 -22.55 11.24 13.47
CA ALA A 433 -23.00 11.81 12.20
C ALA A 433 -22.86 10.80 11.04
N GLY A 434 -23.58 11.01 9.95
CA GLY A 434 -23.44 10.19 8.74
C GLY A 434 -22.04 10.31 8.15
N ASN A 435 -21.53 9.21 7.59
CA ASN A 435 -20.21 9.12 6.97
C ASN A 435 -19.07 9.63 7.88
N SER A 436 -19.11 9.27 9.16
CA SER A 436 -18.15 9.76 10.14
C SER A 436 -17.77 8.69 11.18
N GLY A 437 -16.94 9.07 12.12
CA GLY A 437 -16.58 8.28 13.28
C GLY A 437 -16.04 9.16 14.38
N ASN A 438 -15.87 8.60 15.57
CA ASN A 438 -15.27 9.29 16.71
C ASN A 438 -14.50 8.33 17.60
N ILE A 439 -13.60 8.87 18.39
CA ILE A 439 -12.83 8.14 19.38
C ILE A 439 -13.14 8.80 20.72
N TRP A 440 -13.81 8.06 21.60
CA TRP A 440 -14.25 8.51 22.90
C TRP A 440 -13.24 8.08 23.95
N VAL A 441 -12.58 9.05 24.54
CA VAL A 441 -11.58 8.85 25.60
C VAL A 441 -12.14 9.31 26.94
N PRO A 442 -11.78 8.66 28.07
CA PRO A 442 -12.17 9.15 29.39
C PRO A 442 -11.75 10.60 29.60
N ALA A 443 -12.66 11.44 30.10
CA ALA A 443 -12.33 12.80 30.49
C ALA A 443 -11.32 12.80 31.64
N GLY A 444 -10.28 13.64 31.56
CA GLY A 444 -9.20 13.72 32.54
C GLY A 444 -8.00 14.51 31.97
N ASP A 445 -6.79 14.13 32.37
CA ASP A 445 -5.54 14.76 31.94
C ASP A 445 -5.16 14.40 30.47
N MET A 446 -6.09 14.63 29.55
CA MET A 446 -5.89 14.42 28.13
C MET A 446 -5.53 15.72 27.42
N PRO A 447 -4.70 15.69 26.35
CA PRO A 447 -4.45 16.87 25.54
C PRO A 447 -5.74 17.42 24.96
N GLU A 448 -5.84 18.75 24.83
CA GLU A 448 -6.97 19.37 24.15
C GLU A 448 -7.01 18.93 22.67
N TYR A 449 -8.13 18.36 22.27
CA TYR A 449 -8.41 17.98 20.89
C TYR A 449 -9.25 19.06 20.21
N LYS A 450 -8.81 19.50 19.02
CA LYS A 450 -9.60 20.42 18.20
C LYS A 450 -10.60 19.64 17.37
N PRO A 451 -11.87 20.03 17.33
CA PRO A 451 -12.87 19.43 16.44
C PRO A 451 -12.41 19.47 14.98
N VAL A 452 -12.68 18.38 14.26
CA VAL A 452 -12.38 18.25 12.83
C VAL A 452 -13.71 18.25 12.06
N GLU A 453 -13.80 19.03 11.00
CA GLU A 453 -14.97 19.05 10.12
C GLU A 453 -14.99 17.78 9.25
N MET A 454 -15.84 16.81 9.61
CA MET A 454 -15.96 15.53 8.90
C MET A 454 -17.19 15.42 8.00
N ALA A 455 -17.81 16.54 7.61
CA ALA A 455 -19.00 16.49 6.78
C ALA A 455 -18.67 16.12 5.33
N GLY A 456 -19.36 15.13 4.78
CA GLY A 456 -19.25 14.73 3.36
C GLY A 456 -19.37 15.89 2.35
N LYS A 457 -20.09 16.95 2.74
CA LYS A 457 -20.19 18.22 1.99
C LYS A 457 -18.86 18.96 1.81
N VAL A 458 -17.85 18.69 2.63
CA VAL A 458 -16.53 19.32 2.51
C VAL A 458 -15.71 18.65 1.42
N LEU A 459 -15.86 17.34 1.25
CA LEU A 459 -15.19 16.61 0.17
C LEU A 459 -15.77 16.93 -1.21
N GLU A 460 -17.08 17.21 -1.31
CA GLU A 460 -17.70 17.69 -2.54
C GLU A 460 -17.17 19.08 -2.95
N LYS A 461 -16.92 19.98 -2.00
CA LYS A 461 -16.28 21.28 -2.27
C LYS A 461 -14.84 21.11 -2.77
N THR A 462 -14.09 20.15 -2.21
CA THR A 462 -12.70 19.89 -2.62
C THR A 462 -12.61 19.35 -4.06
N GLU A 463 -13.61 18.60 -4.52
CA GLU A 463 -13.68 18.17 -5.93
C GLU A 463 -14.01 19.32 -6.89
N ALA A 464 -14.87 20.23 -6.48
CA ALA A 464 -15.15 21.44 -7.25
C ALA A 464 -13.92 22.37 -7.36
N GLU A 465 -13.19 22.56 -6.25
CA GLU A 465 -11.94 23.31 -6.22
C GLU A 465 -10.82 22.64 -7.03
N LYS A 466 -10.73 21.30 -7.03
CA LYS A 466 -9.80 20.56 -7.90
C LYS A 466 -10.15 20.67 -9.38
N SER A 467 -11.44 20.71 -9.72
CA SER A 467 -11.89 20.95 -11.10
C SER A 467 -11.46 22.34 -11.57
N GLU A 468 -11.66 23.37 -10.74
CA GLU A 468 -11.21 24.73 -11.04
C GLU A 468 -9.68 24.84 -11.14
N LEU A 469 -8.92 24.14 -10.28
CA LEU A 469 -7.47 24.11 -10.34
C LEU A 469 -6.94 23.37 -11.58
N THR A 470 -7.60 22.27 -11.97
CA THR A 470 -7.27 21.51 -13.18
C THR A 470 -7.54 22.35 -14.43
N ASP A 471 -8.61 23.11 -14.45
CA ASP A 471 -8.95 24.01 -15.54
C ASP A 471 -7.99 25.22 -15.59
N ALA A 472 -7.57 25.74 -14.43
CA ALA A 472 -6.58 26.80 -14.34
C ALA A 472 -5.15 26.32 -14.77
N VAL A 473 -4.80 25.07 -14.46
CA VAL A 473 -3.52 24.47 -14.91
C VAL A 473 -3.55 24.19 -16.41
N LYS A 474 -4.67 23.72 -16.97
CA LYS A 474 -4.86 23.58 -18.41
C LYS A 474 -4.77 24.93 -19.11
N ALA A 475 -5.43 25.96 -18.59
CA ALA A 475 -5.38 27.32 -19.15
C ALA A 475 -3.95 27.90 -19.10
N LYS A 476 -3.17 27.65 -18.03
CA LYS A 476 -1.76 28.04 -17.95
C LYS A 476 -0.87 27.25 -18.92
N ALA A 477 -1.12 25.95 -19.10
CA ALA A 477 -0.39 25.14 -20.07
C ALA A 477 -0.67 25.56 -21.52
N GLU A 478 -1.91 25.88 -21.84
CA GLU A 478 -2.31 26.41 -23.15
C GLU A 478 -1.73 27.83 -23.40
N ALA A 479 -1.68 28.69 -22.38
CA ALA A 479 -1.03 29.98 -22.45
C ALA A 479 0.50 29.88 -22.66
N ALA A 480 1.16 28.92 -21.97
CA ALA A 480 2.58 28.65 -22.13
C ALA A 480 2.91 28.08 -23.52
N ALA A 481 2.06 27.20 -24.05
CA ALA A 481 2.20 26.67 -25.42
C ALA A 481 2.02 27.77 -26.48
N THR A 482 1.15 28.74 -26.24
CA THR A 482 0.92 29.87 -27.15
C THR A 482 2.11 30.84 -27.17
N VAL A 483 2.76 31.06 -26.03
CA VAL A 483 3.98 31.90 -25.95
C VAL A 483 5.16 31.24 -26.66
N THR A 484 5.29 29.89 -26.56
CA THR A 484 6.40 29.14 -27.23
C THR A 484 6.24 29.12 -28.77
N LEU A 485 5.01 29.27 -29.29
CA LEU A 485 4.74 29.36 -30.71
C LEU A 485 4.97 30.77 -31.31
N GLN A 486 4.97 31.81 -30.48
CA GLN A 486 5.28 33.17 -30.91
C GLN A 486 6.76 33.50 -30.99
N ASP A 487 7.62 32.77 -30.21
CA ASP A 487 9.07 32.97 -30.24
C ASP A 487 9.80 32.10 -31.30
N ALA A 488 9.11 31.18 -31.97
CA ALA A 488 9.65 30.31 -33.01
C ALA A 488 9.42 30.85 -34.45
N GLY A 489 9.23 32.12 -34.61
CA GLY A 489 9.11 32.77 -35.91
C GLY A 489 10.42 33.14 -36.54
N LEU A 490 11.19 32.18 -37.11
CA LEU A 490 12.23 32.46 -38.12
C LEU A 490 12.44 31.24 -39.03
N LYS A 491 11.94 31.42 -40.28
CA LYS A 491 12.39 30.78 -41.56
C LYS A 491 12.27 29.25 -41.69
N ALA A 492 11.30 28.82 -42.47
CA ALA A 492 11.45 27.67 -43.37
C ALA A 492 10.98 28.04 -44.77
N GLU A 493 11.88 27.88 -45.70
CA GLU A 493 11.63 27.93 -47.14
C GLU A 493 10.76 26.77 -47.62
N GLN A 494 9.92 27.06 -48.58
CA GLN A 494 9.03 26.17 -49.31
C GLN A 494 9.75 25.02 -49.99
N ASN A 495 9.18 23.84 -49.97
CA ASN A 495 9.15 22.92 -51.11
C ASN A 495 7.86 22.09 -51.04
N ASP A 496 7.08 22.32 -52.11
CA ASP A 496 5.89 21.58 -52.49
C ASP A 496 6.21 20.13 -52.83
N VAL A 497 5.38 19.18 -52.42
CA VAL A 497 4.88 18.10 -53.31
C VAL A 497 3.50 17.65 -52.80
N SER A 498 2.51 17.82 -53.68
CA SER A 498 1.13 17.41 -53.57
C SER A 498 0.93 15.88 -53.62
N ALA A 499 -0.06 15.33 -52.98
CA ALA A 499 -1.25 14.71 -53.57
C ALA A 499 -1.91 13.65 -52.70
N ASN A 500 -3.23 13.84 -52.56
CA ASN A 500 -4.31 12.84 -52.50
C ASN A 500 -4.38 11.78 -51.33
N ALA A 501 -5.40 11.84 -50.56
CA ALA A 501 -6.71 11.28 -50.86
C ALA A 501 -7.74 11.48 -49.76
N LYS A 502 -8.91 11.78 -50.23
CA LYS A 502 -10.20 12.00 -49.58
C LYS A 502 -10.71 10.90 -48.65
N SER A 503 -11.38 11.40 -47.59
CA SER A 503 -12.75 11.12 -47.14
C SER A 503 -13.15 9.68 -46.75
N THR A 504 -13.69 9.49 -45.59
CA THR A 504 -15.16 9.54 -45.38
C THR A 504 -15.50 9.63 -43.89
N VAL A 505 -16.31 10.64 -43.56
CA VAL A 505 -17.10 10.71 -42.34
C VAL A 505 -18.43 10.01 -42.63
N SER A 506 -18.92 9.17 -41.76
CA SER A 506 -20.34 8.97 -41.59
C SER A 506 -20.70 8.56 -40.17
N GLN A 507 -21.64 9.29 -39.66
CA GLN A 507 -22.43 9.13 -38.46
C GLN A 507 -23.15 7.79 -38.41
N ALA A 508 -23.37 7.28 -37.20
CA ALA A 508 -24.62 6.59 -36.89
C ALA A 508 -24.94 6.73 -35.40
N GLU A 509 -26.07 7.34 -35.18
CA GLU A 509 -26.82 7.44 -33.94
C GLU A 509 -27.39 6.08 -33.51
N SER A 510 -27.51 5.96 -32.19
CA SER A 510 -28.51 5.26 -31.39
C SER A 510 -29.33 4.11 -32.01
N ALA A 511 -29.29 2.97 -31.38
CA ALA A 511 -30.47 2.16 -31.12
C ALA A 511 -30.26 1.23 -29.90
N ASN A 512 -31.07 1.49 -28.92
CA ASN A 512 -31.44 0.59 -27.83
C ASN A 512 -32.24 -0.57 -28.42
N GLN A 513 -31.82 -1.82 -28.19
CA GLN A 513 -32.76 -2.97 -28.04
C GLN A 513 -32.05 -4.21 -27.54
N SER A 514 -32.56 -4.63 -26.42
CA SER A 514 -32.75 -5.99 -25.86
C SER A 514 -32.08 -7.16 -26.58
N THR A 515 -31.26 -7.87 -25.79
CA THR A 515 -31.29 -9.33 -25.54
C THR A 515 -31.59 -10.27 -26.69
N ASP A 516 -30.72 -11.18 -26.96
CA ASP A 516 -30.89 -12.56 -26.58
C ASP A 516 -29.58 -13.34 -26.77
N SER A 517 -29.30 -14.09 -25.76
CA SER A 517 -28.42 -15.23 -25.62
C SER A 517 -27.89 -15.84 -26.92
N VAL A 518 -26.59 -15.73 -27.14
CA VAL A 518 -25.82 -16.82 -27.76
C VAL A 518 -25.07 -17.50 -26.61
N LYS A 519 -25.65 -18.57 -26.11
CA LYS A 519 -24.94 -19.60 -25.34
C LYS A 519 -23.99 -20.29 -26.32
N SER A 520 -22.74 -19.86 -26.32
CA SER A 520 -21.67 -20.78 -26.67
C SER A 520 -21.49 -21.69 -25.44
N GLU A 521 -21.97 -22.91 -25.53
CA GLU A 521 -21.59 -24.00 -24.62
C GLU A 521 -20.08 -24.15 -24.78
N ILE A 522 -19.32 -23.62 -23.83
CA ILE A 522 -17.91 -23.94 -23.65
C ILE A 522 -17.91 -25.40 -23.20
N THR A 523 -17.63 -26.31 -24.11
CA THR A 523 -17.39 -27.71 -23.76
C THR A 523 -16.11 -27.78 -22.97
N PHE A 524 -16.23 -27.99 -21.66
CA PHE A 524 -15.10 -28.07 -20.74
C PHE A 524 -14.40 -29.43 -20.89
N ASP A 525 -13.11 -29.40 -21.22
CA ASP A 525 -12.30 -30.61 -21.36
C ASP A 525 -11.68 -31.02 -20.02
N TRP A 526 -12.35 -31.92 -19.30
CA TRP A 526 -11.88 -32.47 -18.03
C TRP A 526 -10.61 -33.35 -18.15
N SER A 527 -10.10 -33.61 -19.34
CA SER A 527 -8.90 -34.42 -19.54
C SER A 527 -7.62 -33.60 -19.36
N LYS A 528 -7.70 -32.27 -19.43
CA LYS A 528 -6.56 -31.38 -19.17
C LYS A 528 -6.22 -31.31 -17.68
N SER A 529 -4.93 -31.26 -17.35
CA SER A 529 -4.50 -30.89 -16.01
C SER A 529 -4.87 -29.42 -15.72
N PRO A 530 -5.35 -29.07 -14.50
CA PRO A 530 -5.65 -27.68 -14.17
C PRO A 530 -4.49 -26.71 -14.43
N GLU A 531 -3.25 -27.16 -14.34
CA GLU A 531 -2.04 -26.39 -14.63
C GLU A 531 -1.88 -26.02 -16.11
N ASP A 532 -2.48 -26.82 -17.00
CA ASP A 532 -2.41 -26.65 -18.46
C ASP A 532 -3.64 -25.92 -19.03
N MET A 533 -4.56 -25.48 -18.16
CA MET A 533 -5.78 -24.77 -18.55
C MET A 533 -5.54 -23.26 -18.63
N THR A 534 -6.25 -22.57 -19.52
CA THR A 534 -6.28 -21.10 -19.52
C THR A 534 -7.10 -20.57 -18.35
N VAL A 535 -6.99 -19.27 -18.06
CA VAL A 535 -7.78 -18.60 -17.01
C VAL A 535 -9.29 -18.81 -17.26
N GLU A 536 -9.73 -18.67 -18.49
CA GLU A 536 -11.13 -18.84 -18.89
C GLU A 536 -11.60 -20.30 -18.72
N GLU A 537 -10.74 -21.28 -19.06
CA GLU A 537 -11.02 -22.70 -18.85
C GLU A 537 -11.13 -23.02 -17.35
N LEU A 538 -10.23 -22.48 -16.52
CA LEU A 538 -10.26 -22.65 -15.07
C LEU A 538 -11.53 -22.04 -14.46
N GLN A 539 -11.90 -20.83 -14.86
CA GLN A 539 -13.11 -20.15 -14.40
C GLN A 539 -14.37 -20.96 -14.77
N ALA A 540 -14.43 -21.44 -16.00
CA ALA A 540 -15.53 -22.29 -16.47
C ALA A 540 -15.60 -23.61 -15.68
N GLY A 541 -14.46 -24.25 -15.41
CA GLY A 541 -14.36 -25.47 -14.61
C GLY A 541 -14.82 -25.28 -13.17
N ILE A 542 -14.41 -24.17 -12.54
CA ILE A 542 -14.85 -23.81 -11.18
C ILE A 542 -16.37 -23.63 -11.14
N LEU A 543 -16.94 -22.86 -12.08
CA LEU A 543 -18.38 -22.63 -12.14
C LEU A 543 -19.16 -23.93 -12.38
N ALA A 544 -18.64 -24.83 -13.22
CA ALA A 544 -19.25 -26.14 -13.45
C ALA A 544 -19.24 -27.01 -12.18
N LYS A 545 -18.13 -27.03 -11.42
CA LYS A 545 -18.02 -27.71 -10.11
C LYS A 545 -18.96 -27.11 -9.07
N MET A 546 -19.06 -25.78 -9.01
CA MET A 546 -19.99 -25.09 -8.11
C MET A 546 -21.45 -25.43 -8.45
N ALA A 547 -21.81 -25.46 -9.74
CA ALA A 547 -23.15 -25.79 -10.19
C ALA A 547 -23.57 -27.25 -9.84
N ASN A 548 -22.60 -28.16 -9.84
CA ASN A 548 -22.84 -29.54 -9.41
C ASN A 548 -23.08 -29.68 -7.90
N ASN A 549 -22.59 -28.70 -7.11
CA ASN A 549 -22.72 -28.68 -5.65
C ASN A 549 -23.88 -27.79 -5.14
N GLY A 550 -24.61 -27.12 -6.04
CA GLY A 550 -25.75 -26.28 -5.68
C GLY A 550 -26.02 -25.15 -6.68
N GLN A 551 -26.91 -24.24 -6.31
CA GLN A 551 -27.25 -23.08 -7.16
C GLN A 551 -26.09 -22.05 -7.18
N VAL A 552 -25.62 -21.70 -8.38
CA VAL A 552 -24.58 -20.68 -8.57
C VAL A 552 -25.25 -19.31 -8.68
N THR A 553 -25.03 -18.46 -7.69
CA THR A 553 -25.56 -17.08 -7.67
C THR A 553 -24.74 -16.17 -8.60
N ASP A 554 -25.32 -15.03 -9.01
CA ASP A 554 -24.60 -14.07 -9.85
C ASP A 554 -23.38 -13.47 -9.11
N GLN A 555 -23.45 -13.35 -7.79
CA GLN A 555 -22.31 -12.94 -6.96
C GLN A 555 -21.17 -13.98 -7.00
N MET A 556 -21.50 -15.27 -6.96
CA MET A 556 -20.51 -16.33 -7.09
C MET A 556 -19.86 -16.33 -8.47
N LYS A 557 -20.65 -16.15 -9.55
CA LYS A 557 -20.10 -16.00 -10.91
C LYS A 557 -19.15 -14.83 -11.00
N LYS A 558 -19.55 -13.68 -10.44
CA LYS A 558 -18.69 -12.50 -10.40
C LYS A 558 -17.37 -12.78 -9.69
N THR A 559 -17.40 -13.42 -8.52
CA THR A 559 -16.19 -13.77 -7.76
C THR A 559 -15.23 -14.66 -8.57
N VAL A 560 -15.77 -15.61 -9.34
CA VAL A 560 -14.95 -16.47 -10.21
C VAL A 560 -14.37 -15.70 -11.38
N TYR A 561 -15.16 -14.85 -12.05
CA TYR A 561 -14.69 -14.07 -13.20
C TYR A 561 -13.76 -12.90 -12.81
N ASP A 562 -13.90 -12.36 -11.60
CA ASP A 562 -12.99 -11.33 -11.08
C ASP A 562 -11.61 -11.91 -10.69
N ASN A 563 -11.51 -13.23 -10.51
CA ASN A 563 -10.23 -13.89 -10.26
C ASN A 563 -9.53 -14.23 -11.58
N ILE A 564 -8.49 -13.48 -11.91
CA ILE A 564 -7.69 -13.63 -13.14
C ILE A 564 -6.32 -14.28 -12.88
N TRP A 565 -6.06 -14.72 -11.65
CA TRP A 565 -4.80 -15.32 -11.26
C TRP A 565 -4.83 -16.83 -11.50
N HIS A 566 -4.05 -17.30 -12.49
CA HIS A 566 -4.01 -18.69 -12.93
C HIS A 566 -3.80 -19.67 -11.76
N ASP A 567 -2.77 -19.49 -10.94
CA ASP A 567 -2.47 -20.40 -9.84
C ASP A 567 -3.54 -20.41 -8.74
N SER A 568 -4.16 -19.27 -8.48
CA SER A 568 -5.31 -19.18 -7.57
C SER A 568 -6.49 -19.98 -8.08
N LEU A 569 -6.79 -19.90 -9.38
CA LEU A 569 -7.86 -20.66 -10.02
C LEU A 569 -7.55 -22.16 -10.08
N VAL A 570 -6.29 -22.53 -10.37
CA VAL A 570 -5.82 -23.92 -10.32
C VAL A 570 -6.05 -24.52 -8.94
N ASN A 571 -5.62 -23.82 -7.88
CA ASN A 571 -5.80 -24.27 -6.51
C ASN A 571 -7.28 -24.34 -6.12
N TRP A 572 -8.09 -23.38 -6.59
CA TRP A 572 -9.53 -23.37 -6.34
C TRP A 572 -10.21 -24.55 -7.04
N LEU A 573 -9.91 -24.78 -8.32
CA LEU A 573 -10.48 -25.93 -9.06
C LEU A 573 -10.09 -27.27 -8.42
N LYS A 574 -8.85 -27.42 -7.93
CA LYS A 574 -8.39 -28.60 -7.20
C LYS A 574 -9.05 -28.80 -5.84
N SER A 575 -9.56 -27.73 -5.21
CA SER A 575 -10.24 -27.83 -3.91
C SER A 575 -11.61 -28.49 -3.96
N PHE A 576 -12.21 -28.58 -5.14
CA PHE A 576 -13.45 -29.33 -5.38
C PHE A 576 -13.18 -30.84 -5.50
N ARG A 577 -12.80 -31.48 -4.39
CA ARG A 577 -12.65 -32.94 -4.32
C ARG A 577 -13.94 -33.62 -3.88
#